data_e2d041cd1434e5cbb670cfdf0b818a90
#
_entry.id   e2d041cd1434e5cbb670cfdf0b818a90
#
_cell.length_a   1.000
_cell.length_b   1.000
_cell.length_c   1.000
_cell.angle_alpha   90.00
_cell.angle_beta   90.00
_cell.angle_gamma   90.00
#
_symmetry.space_group_name_H-M   'P 1'
#
loop_
_entity.id
_entity.type
_entity.pdbx_description
1 polymer ?
#
loop_
_entity_poly.entity_id
_entity_poly.type
_entity_poly.pdbx_seq_one_letter_code
_entity_poly.pdbx_strand_id
1 'polypeptide(L)'
;MSRRLNLPDTASVAHPSDDGRMFAPSAARNAADIATLVADHAPATGRALEIASGTGEHAVVFARAMPGLDWQPTDIDAARRASVNAHAAVAGLPNLRPAIPLDATAAGWGAAHAGQDLIVLVNLLHLISVFEAKTLIAEVAQALAPGGRFVLYGPFLRDGQTTSEGDTAFHASLRAQDPEIGYKDDWDVIDWIHANWLDLVQVVEMPANNLAFVARRP
;
A
#
# COMPACT_ATOMS: atom_id res chain seq x y z
N MET A 1 7.76 -11.67 19.32
CA MET A 1 6.94 -12.26 18.24
C MET A 1 7.83 -12.48 17.03
N SER A 2 7.70 -13.62 16.33
CA SER A 2 8.46 -13.89 15.11
C SER A 2 8.02 -12.90 14.02
N ARG A 3 8.96 -12.15 13.42
CA ARG A 3 8.66 -11.27 12.29
C ARG A 3 8.20 -12.11 11.10
N ARG A 4 7.07 -11.75 10.52
CA ARG A 4 6.56 -12.36 9.29
C ARG A 4 7.33 -11.78 8.10
N LEU A 5 8.47 -12.42 7.76
CA LEU A 5 9.35 -11.96 6.67
C LEU A 5 8.93 -12.49 5.29
N ASN A 6 8.05 -13.51 5.25
CA ASN A 6 7.57 -14.12 4.02
C ASN A 6 6.06 -13.92 3.90
N LEU A 7 5.63 -13.27 2.82
CA LEU A 7 4.22 -13.23 2.45
C LEU A 7 3.75 -14.63 2.01
N PRO A 8 2.48 -14.99 2.23
CA PRO A 8 1.92 -16.24 1.72
C PRO A 8 2.08 -16.36 0.20
N ASP A 9 2.40 -17.53 -0.30
CA ASP A 9 2.62 -17.78 -1.74
C ASP A 9 1.44 -17.38 -2.63
N THR A 10 0.21 -17.42 -2.09
CA THR A 10 -1.03 -16.99 -2.77
C THR A 10 -1.25 -15.49 -2.75
N ALA A 11 -0.55 -14.77 -1.88
CA ALA A 11 -0.81 -13.36 -1.61
C ALA A 11 -0.27 -12.42 -2.68
N SER A 12 0.74 -12.84 -3.42
CA SER A 12 1.40 -11.99 -4.41
C SER A 12 1.97 -12.81 -5.56
N VAL A 13 1.08 -13.20 -6.49
CA VAL A 13 1.52 -13.82 -7.74
C VAL A 13 2.31 -12.77 -8.52
N ALA A 14 3.61 -13.00 -8.67
CA ALA A 14 4.49 -12.17 -9.46
C ALA A 14 5.27 -13.03 -10.46
N HIS A 15 5.24 -12.64 -11.71
CA HIS A 15 5.93 -13.33 -12.79
C HIS A 15 7.22 -12.58 -13.11
N PRO A 16 8.41 -13.18 -12.91
CA PRO A 16 9.67 -12.57 -13.32
C PRO A 16 9.81 -12.54 -14.82
N SER A 17 10.52 -11.53 -15.35
CA SER A 17 10.95 -11.41 -16.72
C SER A 17 12.48 -11.41 -16.82
N ASP A 18 13.01 -11.65 -18.02
CA ASP A 18 14.46 -11.79 -18.29
C ASP A 18 15.25 -10.49 -18.02
N ASP A 19 14.58 -9.35 -17.97
CA ASP A 19 15.17 -8.03 -17.70
C ASP A 19 15.13 -7.61 -16.21
N GLY A 20 14.80 -8.55 -15.33
CA GLY A 20 14.76 -8.35 -13.87
C GLY A 20 13.51 -7.71 -13.34
N ARG A 21 12.55 -7.34 -14.19
CA ARG A 21 11.23 -6.88 -13.74
C ARG A 21 10.36 -8.05 -13.33
N MET A 22 9.45 -7.80 -12.39
CA MET A 22 8.35 -8.68 -12.05
C MET A 22 7.03 -8.02 -12.43
N PHE A 23 6.03 -8.82 -12.77
CA PHE A 23 4.70 -8.36 -13.15
C PHE A 23 3.65 -9.07 -12.33
N ALA A 24 2.69 -8.31 -11.81
CA ALA A 24 1.56 -8.82 -11.05
C ALA A 24 0.25 -8.59 -11.81
N PRO A 25 -0.55 -9.64 -12.11
CA PRO A 25 -1.81 -9.47 -12.81
C PRO A 25 -2.80 -8.52 -12.13
N SER A 26 -2.73 -8.41 -10.80
CA SER A 26 -3.54 -7.46 -10.03
C SER A 26 -3.12 -6.01 -10.29
N ALA A 27 -1.81 -5.73 -10.33
CA ALA A 27 -1.31 -4.40 -10.61
C ALA A 27 -1.72 -3.92 -12.02
N ALA A 28 -1.59 -4.78 -13.02
CA ALA A 28 -2.01 -4.47 -14.39
C ALA A 28 -3.50 -4.08 -14.49
N ARG A 29 -4.36 -4.66 -13.64
CA ARG A 29 -5.81 -4.40 -13.67
C ARG A 29 -6.23 -3.13 -12.92
N ASN A 30 -5.54 -2.77 -11.83
CA ASN A 30 -6.02 -1.73 -10.91
C ASN A 30 -5.18 -0.46 -10.90
N ALA A 31 -3.98 -0.46 -11.50
CA ALA A 31 -3.05 0.67 -11.39
C ALA A 31 -3.62 1.99 -11.92
N ALA A 32 -4.39 1.97 -13.02
CA ALA A 32 -4.96 3.18 -13.61
C ALA A 32 -6.03 3.81 -12.70
N ASP A 33 -6.95 2.98 -12.16
CA ASP A 33 -8.02 3.45 -11.29
C ASP A 33 -7.46 3.99 -9.97
N ILE A 34 -6.47 3.28 -9.39
CA ILE A 34 -5.80 3.73 -8.17
C ILE A 34 -5.02 5.03 -8.44
N ALA A 35 -4.31 5.15 -9.57
CA ALA A 35 -3.58 6.35 -9.92
C ALA A 35 -4.49 7.57 -10.06
N THR A 36 -5.67 7.41 -10.63
CA THR A 36 -6.68 8.47 -10.73
C THR A 36 -7.09 8.93 -9.33
N LEU A 37 -7.47 7.99 -8.46
CA LEU A 37 -7.85 8.30 -7.08
C LEU A 37 -6.73 9.01 -6.32
N VAL A 38 -5.50 8.47 -6.41
CA VAL A 38 -4.35 9.06 -5.72
C VAL A 38 -4.08 10.48 -6.21
N ALA A 39 -4.15 10.71 -7.53
CA ALA A 39 -3.93 12.04 -8.13
C ALA A 39 -4.99 13.07 -7.70
N ASP A 40 -6.25 12.66 -7.53
CA ASP A 40 -7.34 13.53 -7.06
C ASP A 40 -7.11 14.04 -5.62
N HIS A 41 -6.30 13.32 -4.84
CA HIS A 41 -6.02 13.66 -3.44
C HIS A 41 -4.57 14.11 -3.19
N ALA A 42 -3.68 13.94 -4.16
CA ALA A 42 -2.27 14.29 -4.04
C ALA A 42 -2.06 15.81 -4.07
N PRO A 43 -1.06 16.33 -3.34
CA PRO A 43 -0.63 17.71 -3.54
C PRO A 43 0.08 17.86 -4.89
N ALA A 44 0.12 19.09 -5.42
CA ALA A 44 0.78 19.36 -6.71
C ALA A 44 2.29 19.08 -6.68
N THR A 45 2.92 19.28 -5.52
CA THR A 45 4.36 19.06 -5.30
C THR A 45 4.59 18.54 -3.88
N GLY A 46 5.71 17.89 -3.65
CA GLY A 46 6.08 17.39 -2.32
C GLY A 46 6.73 16.02 -2.35
N ARG A 47 6.69 15.32 -1.21
CA ARG A 47 7.29 14.01 -1.00
C ARG A 47 6.22 12.94 -0.90
N ALA A 48 6.34 11.88 -1.70
CA ALA A 48 5.45 10.73 -1.66
C ALA A 48 6.21 9.47 -1.24
N LEU A 49 5.67 8.74 -0.28
CA LEU A 49 6.17 7.44 0.16
C LEU A 49 5.17 6.34 -0.24
N GLU A 50 5.64 5.37 -1.02
CA GLU A 50 4.86 4.17 -1.33
C GLU A 50 5.32 3.01 -0.46
N ILE A 51 4.40 2.49 0.33
CA ILE A 51 4.67 1.38 1.25
C ILE A 51 4.41 0.06 0.54
N ALA A 52 5.38 -0.89 0.63
CA ALA A 52 5.28 -2.22 0.04
C ALA A 52 4.97 -2.17 -1.47
N SER A 53 5.84 -1.52 -2.24
CA SER A 53 5.67 -1.27 -3.68
C SER A 53 5.62 -2.55 -4.54
N GLY A 54 5.93 -3.71 -3.97
CA GLY A 54 5.80 -5.01 -4.60
C GLY A 54 6.62 -5.13 -5.89
N THR A 55 5.93 -5.42 -7.01
CA THR A 55 6.58 -5.56 -8.33
C THR A 55 7.12 -4.26 -8.90
N GLY A 56 6.59 -3.09 -8.49
CA GLY A 56 7.02 -1.76 -8.95
C GLY A 56 6.17 -1.18 -10.08
N GLU A 57 5.17 -1.90 -10.56
CA GLU A 57 4.27 -1.42 -11.63
C GLU A 57 3.49 -0.18 -11.18
N HIS A 58 2.96 -0.18 -9.95
CA HIS A 58 2.26 0.97 -9.37
C HIS A 58 3.17 2.19 -9.23
N ALA A 59 4.39 2.01 -8.73
CA ALA A 59 5.35 3.10 -8.53
C ALA A 59 5.60 3.90 -9.81
N VAL A 60 5.77 3.20 -10.96
CA VAL A 60 5.94 3.85 -12.27
C VAL A 60 4.68 4.60 -12.70
N VAL A 61 3.50 3.99 -12.52
CA VAL A 61 2.23 4.62 -12.91
C VAL A 61 1.96 5.87 -12.07
N PHE A 62 2.18 5.80 -10.77
CA PHE A 62 1.97 6.91 -9.84
C PHE A 62 2.97 8.05 -10.08
N ALA A 63 4.28 7.74 -10.18
CA ALA A 63 5.29 8.75 -10.44
C ALA A 63 5.06 9.49 -11.78
N ARG A 64 4.58 8.76 -12.81
CA ARG A 64 4.23 9.35 -14.10
C ARG A 64 3.00 10.26 -14.03
N ALA A 65 1.98 9.84 -13.28
CA ALA A 65 0.74 10.61 -13.10
C ALA A 65 0.95 11.89 -12.26
N MET A 66 1.94 11.86 -11.34
CA MET A 66 2.21 12.94 -10.39
C MET A 66 3.67 13.43 -10.48
N PRO A 67 4.06 14.10 -11.60
CA PRO A 67 5.46 14.45 -11.86
C PRO A 67 6.03 15.50 -10.89
N GLY A 68 5.19 16.20 -10.13
CA GLY A 68 5.60 17.16 -9.11
C GLY A 68 5.95 16.53 -7.77
N LEU A 69 5.67 15.23 -7.56
CA LEU A 69 5.99 14.51 -6.32
C LEU A 69 7.33 13.79 -6.46
N ASP A 70 8.18 13.92 -5.43
CA ASP A 70 9.37 13.10 -5.27
C ASP A 70 8.95 11.72 -4.72
N TRP A 71 8.86 10.73 -5.60
CA TRP A 71 8.26 9.43 -5.31
C TRP A 71 9.29 8.44 -4.77
N GLN A 72 9.12 8.02 -3.52
CA GLN A 72 9.99 7.07 -2.85
C GLN A 72 9.27 5.71 -2.67
N PRO A 73 9.55 4.71 -3.50
CA PRO A 73 9.07 3.35 -3.30
C PRO A 73 9.80 2.68 -2.14
N THR A 74 9.09 1.80 -1.42
CA THR A 74 9.69 0.98 -0.37
C THR A 74 9.19 -0.46 -0.43
N ASP A 75 10.03 -1.40 -0.03
CA ASP A 75 9.64 -2.80 0.20
C ASP A 75 10.63 -3.47 1.14
N ILE A 76 10.16 -4.42 1.93
CA ILE A 76 11.05 -5.22 2.81
C ILE A 76 11.86 -6.23 2.01
N ASP A 77 11.30 -6.78 0.93
CA ASP A 77 11.91 -7.81 0.10
C ASP A 77 12.93 -7.22 -0.89
N ALA A 78 14.15 -7.74 -0.87
CA ALA A 78 15.22 -7.26 -1.75
C ALA A 78 14.97 -7.55 -3.23
N ALA A 79 14.32 -8.68 -3.57
CA ALA A 79 14.00 -9.02 -4.95
C ALA A 79 12.89 -8.11 -5.50
N ARG A 80 11.90 -7.75 -4.65
CA ARG A 80 10.89 -6.75 -4.99
C ARG A 80 11.52 -5.38 -5.25
N ARG A 81 12.41 -4.90 -4.38
CA ARG A 81 13.15 -3.64 -4.62
C ARG A 81 13.97 -3.66 -5.90
N ALA A 82 14.60 -4.79 -6.22
CA ALA A 82 15.31 -4.95 -7.49
C ALA A 82 14.37 -4.81 -8.70
N SER A 83 13.17 -5.42 -8.63
CA SER A 83 12.14 -5.28 -9.65
C SER A 83 11.64 -3.83 -9.79
N VAL A 84 11.35 -3.15 -8.68
CA VAL A 84 10.99 -1.72 -8.69
C VAL A 84 12.05 -0.89 -9.40
N ASN A 85 13.33 -1.13 -9.09
CA ASN A 85 14.44 -0.41 -9.70
C ASN A 85 14.58 -0.71 -11.21
N ALA A 86 14.33 -1.96 -11.63
CA ALA A 86 14.30 -2.33 -13.04
C ALA A 86 13.15 -1.62 -13.79
N HIS A 87 11.96 -1.58 -13.21
CA HIS A 87 10.85 -0.80 -13.76
C HIS A 87 11.18 0.71 -13.84
N ALA A 88 11.77 1.27 -12.80
CA ALA A 88 12.18 2.68 -12.76
C ALA A 88 13.21 3.01 -13.84
N ALA A 89 14.20 2.14 -14.04
CA ALA A 89 15.22 2.31 -15.07
C ALA A 89 14.62 2.32 -16.50
N VAL A 90 13.66 1.42 -16.78
CA VAL A 90 12.95 1.40 -18.07
C VAL A 90 12.06 2.63 -18.24
N ALA A 91 11.41 3.09 -17.17
CA ALA A 91 10.51 4.23 -17.23
C ALA A 91 11.23 5.57 -17.40
N GLY A 92 12.46 5.72 -16.89
CA GLY A 92 13.28 6.92 -17.01
C GLY A 92 12.67 8.17 -16.36
N LEU A 93 11.84 8.01 -15.33
CA LEU A 93 11.15 9.11 -14.66
C LEU A 93 12.08 9.80 -13.65
N PRO A 94 12.33 11.11 -13.75
CA PRO A 94 13.29 11.81 -12.89
C PRO A 94 12.83 11.94 -11.43
N ASN A 95 11.53 11.83 -11.20
CA ASN A 95 10.89 11.94 -9.88
C ASN A 95 10.68 10.59 -9.19
N LEU A 96 11.05 9.46 -9.80
CA LEU A 96 10.96 8.13 -9.20
C LEU A 96 12.33 7.71 -8.63
N ARG A 97 12.41 7.63 -7.31
CA ARG A 97 13.62 7.27 -6.59
C ARG A 97 13.88 5.77 -6.63
N PRO A 98 15.14 5.33 -6.44
CA PRO A 98 15.42 3.92 -6.16
C PRO A 98 14.69 3.45 -4.92
N ALA A 99 14.16 2.22 -4.96
CA ALA A 99 13.45 1.63 -3.84
C ALA A 99 14.37 1.38 -2.64
N ILE A 100 13.87 1.71 -1.44
CA ILE A 100 14.61 1.52 -0.19
C ILE A 100 13.96 0.44 0.68
N PRO A 101 14.73 -0.21 1.58
CA PRO A 101 14.18 -1.20 2.51
C PRO A 101 13.29 -0.52 3.56
N LEU A 102 12.08 -1.07 3.76
CA LEU A 102 11.16 -0.67 4.81
C LEU A 102 10.35 -1.88 5.27
N ASP A 103 10.43 -2.20 6.56
CA ASP A 103 9.49 -3.09 7.23
C ASP A 103 8.32 -2.25 7.75
N ALA A 104 7.22 -2.24 7.00
CA ALA A 104 6.03 -1.45 7.32
C ALA A 104 5.34 -1.90 8.63
N THR A 105 5.63 -3.13 9.09
CA THR A 105 5.04 -3.71 10.30
C THR A 105 5.87 -3.44 11.56
N ALA A 106 7.08 -2.91 11.41
CA ALA A 106 7.95 -2.54 12.51
C ALA A 106 7.61 -1.14 13.03
N ALA A 107 7.83 -0.90 14.33
CA ALA A 107 7.71 0.43 14.91
C ALA A 107 8.96 1.28 14.66
N GLY A 108 8.78 2.61 14.57
CA GLY A 108 9.84 3.62 14.53
C GLY A 108 10.18 4.13 13.14
N TRP A 109 9.66 3.56 12.06
CA TRP A 109 9.95 4.07 10.72
C TRP A 109 9.23 5.39 10.41
N GLY A 110 8.08 5.65 11.03
CA GLY A 110 7.33 6.88 10.81
C GLY A 110 8.16 8.12 11.14
N ALA A 111 8.87 8.11 12.27
CA ALA A 111 9.78 9.21 12.63
C ALA A 111 10.98 9.32 11.69
N ALA A 112 11.54 8.18 11.24
CA ALA A 112 12.68 8.15 10.32
C ALA A 112 12.33 8.68 8.92
N HIS A 113 11.07 8.55 8.50
CA HIS A 113 10.54 8.99 7.21
C HIS A 113 9.59 10.19 7.33
N ALA A 114 9.63 10.95 8.41
CA ALA A 114 8.72 12.07 8.67
C ALA A 114 8.74 13.15 7.56
N GLY A 115 7.61 13.84 7.42
CA GLY A 115 7.44 14.95 6.47
C GLY A 115 6.96 14.49 5.08
N GLN A 116 6.18 13.42 5.01
CA GLN A 116 5.55 12.99 3.76
C GLN A 116 4.27 13.76 3.50
N ASP A 117 4.13 14.30 2.30
CA ASP A 117 2.91 15.00 1.85
C ASP A 117 1.86 14.00 1.35
N LEU A 118 2.32 12.83 0.90
CA LEU A 118 1.49 11.71 0.47
C LEU A 118 2.10 10.39 0.90
N ILE A 119 1.28 9.50 1.44
CA ILE A 119 1.64 8.09 1.66
C ILE A 119 0.61 7.21 0.97
N VAL A 120 1.08 6.22 0.20
CA VAL A 120 0.22 5.28 -0.51
C VAL A 120 0.54 3.86 -0.09
N LEU A 121 -0.50 3.07 0.17
CA LEU A 121 -0.42 1.66 0.48
C LEU A 121 -1.43 0.88 -0.35
N VAL A 122 -0.96 -0.08 -1.13
CA VAL A 122 -1.79 -0.92 -2.00
C VAL A 122 -1.64 -2.38 -1.63
N ASN A 123 -2.75 -3.05 -1.33
CA ASN A 123 -2.84 -4.50 -1.19
C ASN A 123 -1.91 -5.15 -0.15
N LEU A 124 -1.69 -4.53 1.01
CA LEU A 124 -0.88 -5.12 2.09
C LEU A 124 -1.71 -5.54 3.31
N LEU A 125 -2.74 -4.78 3.71
CA LEU A 125 -3.39 -4.99 5.01
C LEU A 125 -3.94 -6.40 5.23
N HIS A 126 -4.43 -7.04 4.18
CA HIS A 126 -4.95 -8.42 4.27
C HIS A 126 -3.86 -9.50 4.42
N LEU A 127 -2.59 -9.15 4.26
CA LEU A 127 -1.42 -10.03 4.34
C LEU A 127 -0.68 -9.96 5.67
N ILE A 128 -1.09 -9.06 6.54
CA ILE A 128 -0.48 -8.83 7.86
C ILE A 128 -1.52 -9.00 8.97
N SER A 129 -1.08 -9.19 10.21
CA SER A 129 -1.97 -9.32 11.36
C SER A 129 -2.65 -7.99 11.71
N VAL A 130 -3.69 -8.04 12.54
CA VAL A 130 -4.34 -6.84 13.09
C VAL A 130 -3.35 -5.99 13.87
N PHE A 131 -2.46 -6.60 14.65
CA PHE A 131 -1.44 -5.87 15.42
C PHE A 131 -0.48 -5.11 14.48
N GLU A 132 0.00 -5.78 13.44
CA GLU A 132 0.88 -5.18 12.44
C GLU A 132 0.18 -4.06 11.65
N ALA A 133 -1.10 -4.25 11.30
CA ALA A 133 -1.90 -3.20 10.63
C ALA A 133 -2.06 -1.94 11.49
N LYS A 134 -2.33 -2.11 12.79
CA LYS A 134 -2.41 -0.98 13.74
C LYS A 134 -1.07 -0.26 13.89
N THR A 135 0.03 -1.02 13.98
CA THR A 135 1.39 -0.45 14.00
C THR A 135 1.65 0.36 12.74
N LEU A 136 1.35 -0.20 11.57
CA LEU A 136 1.54 0.47 10.28
C LEU A 136 0.77 1.79 10.22
N ILE A 137 -0.51 1.83 10.60
CA ILE A 137 -1.31 3.07 10.58
C ILE A 137 -0.77 4.10 11.57
N ALA A 138 -0.30 3.68 12.75
CA ALA A 138 0.33 4.58 13.71
C ALA A 138 1.63 5.19 13.16
N GLU A 139 2.45 4.41 12.49
CA GLU A 139 3.68 4.88 11.85
C GLU A 139 3.40 5.81 10.65
N VAL A 140 2.36 5.52 9.85
CA VAL A 140 1.88 6.42 8.80
C VAL A 140 1.52 7.79 9.38
N ALA A 141 0.77 7.83 10.48
CA ALA A 141 0.38 9.07 11.12
C ALA A 141 1.59 9.91 11.59
N GLN A 142 2.67 9.25 12.02
CA GLN A 142 3.92 9.92 12.39
C GLN A 142 4.70 10.41 11.16
N ALA A 143 4.69 9.65 10.06
CA ALA A 143 5.42 9.97 8.84
C ALA A 143 4.80 11.13 8.06
N LEU A 144 3.48 11.29 8.09
CA LEU A 144 2.80 12.36 7.37
C LEU A 144 3.21 13.75 7.89
N ALA A 145 3.34 14.70 6.99
CA ALA A 145 3.39 16.12 7.30
C ALA A 145 2.01 16.64 7.74
N PRO A 146 1.90 17.76 8.46
CA PRO A 146 0.60 18.43 8.64
C PRO A 146 -0.05 18.71 7.28
N GLY A 147 -1.33 18.35 7.13
CA GLY A 147 -2.06 18.40 5.86
C GLY A 147 -1.79 17.25 4.90
N GLY A 148 -0.79 16.40 5.18
CA GLY A 148 -0.43 15.26 4.35
C GLY A 148 -1.54 14.21 4.23
N ARG A 149 -1.54 13.47 3.13
CA ARG A 149 -2.58 12.50 2.78
C ARG A 149 -2.09 11.07 2.88
N PHE A 150 -2.97 10.18 3.34
CA PHE A 150 -2.78 8.74 3.31
C PHE A 150 -3.85 8.11 2.42
N VAL A 151 -3.44 7.35 1.42
CA VAL A 151 -4.33 6.56 0.57
C VAL A 151 -4.03 5.08 0.80
N LEU A 152 -5.00 4.39 1.37
CA LEU A 152 -4.96 2.96 1.67
C LEU A 152 -5.95 2.24 0.75
N TYR A 153 -5.45 1.32 -0.08
CA TYR A 153 -6.27 0.55 -1.01
C TYR A 153 -6.12 -0.96 -0.77
N GLY A 154 -7.21 -1.69 -0.87
CA GLY A 154 -7.23 -3.16 -0.82
C GLY A 154 -8.60 -3.77 -0.65
N PRO A 155 -8.66 -5.11 -0.46
CA PRO A 155 -9.89 -5.81 -0.11
C PRO A 155 -10.15 -5.70 1.40
N PHE A 156 -11.43 -5.51 1.75
CA PHE A 156 -11.91 -5.38 3.13
C PHE A 156 -13.22 -6.14 3.32
N LEU A 157 -13.50 -6.51 4.56
CA LEU A 157 -14.86 -6.90 4.95
C LEU A 157 -15.74 -5.64 5.00
N ARG A 158 -17.02 -5.82 4.80
CA ARG A 158 -18.05 -4.80 4.95
C ARG A 158 -18.96 -5.26 6.10
N ASP A 159 -18.91 -4.55 7.22
CA ASP A 159 -19.67 -4.93 8.42
C ASP A 159 -19.47 -6.43 8.77
N GLY A 160 -18.21 -6.85 8.80
CA GLY A 160 -17.80 -8.22 9.14
C GLY A 160 -18.00 -9.27 8.04
N GLN A 161 -18.45 -8.89 6.84
CA GLN A 161 -18.79 -9.83 5.76
C GLN A 161 -17.95 -9.59 4.49
N THR A 162 -17.69 -10.66 3.75
CA THR A 162 -17.13 -10.58 2.40
C THR A 162 -18.23 -10.19 1.39
N THR A 163 -17.85 -9.56 0.29
CA THR A 163 -18.79 -9.00 -0.70
C THR A 163 -19.10 -9.93 -1.86
N SER A 164 -18.33 -11.01 -2.03
CA SER A 164 -18.54 -11.99 -3.10
C SER A 164 -18.02 -13.37 -2.69
N GLU A 165 -18.43 -14.41 -3.44
CA GLU A 165 -17.89 -15.76 -3.25
C GLU A 165 -16.37 -15.83 -3.47
N GLY A 166 -15.83 -15.04 -4.42
CA GLY A 166 -14.41 -14.93 -4.67
C GLY A 166 -13.67 -14.32 -3.48
N ASP A 167 -14.20 -13.27 -2.87
CA ASP A 167 -13.65 -12.66 -1.66
C ASP A 167 -13.71 -13.62 -0.48
N THR A 168 -14.80 -14.37 -0.34
CA THR A 168 -14.95 -15.39 0.71
C THR A 168 -13.87 -16.47 0.58
N ALA A 169 -13.68 -16.99 -0.63
CA ALA A 169 -12.68 -18.03 -0.90
C ALA A 169 -11.27 -17.51 -0.66
N PHE A 170 -10.95 -16.29 -1.11
CA PHE A 170 -9.62 -15.71 -0.92
C PHE A 170 -9.35 -15.39 0.55
N HIS A 171 -10.29 -14.76 1.25
CA HIS A 171 -10.19 -14.51 2.69
C HIS A 171 -9.96 -15.81 3.47
N ALA A 172 -10.73 -16.87 3.17
CA ALA A 172 -10.57 -18.17 3.81
C ALA A 172 -9.21 -18.80 3.51
N SER A 173 -8.70 -18.68 2.27
CA SER A 173 -7.39 -19.21 1.88
C SER A 173 -6.23 -18.54 2.64
N LEU A 174 -6.32 -17.21 2.87
CA LEU A 174 -5.35 -16.48 3.68
C LEU A 174 -5.36 -16.98 5.13
N ARG A 175 -6.55 -17.08 5.73
CA ARG A 175 -6.69 -17.56 7.12
C ARG A 175 -6.30 -19.01 7.32
N ALA A 176 -6.40 -19.85 6.29
CA ALA A 176 -5.94 -21.23 6.33
C ALA A 176 -4.39 -21.33 6.37
N GLN A 177 -3.70 -20.38 5.76
CA GLN A 177 -2.23 -20.29 5.79
C GLN A 177 -1.74 -19.70 7.12
N ASP A 178 -2.42 -18.67 7.61
CA ASP A 178 -2.13 -18.05 8.89
C ASP A 178 -3.42 -17.42 9.47
N PRO A 179 -3.88 -17.87 10.65
CA PRO A 179 -5.12 -17.38 11.25
C PRO A 179 -5.08 -15.90 11.66
N GLU A 180 -3.91 -15.27 11.72
CA GLU A 180 -3.77 -13.85 12.05
C GLU A 180 -3.94 -12.92 10.84
N ILE A 181 -3.82 -13.44 9.59
CA ILE A 181 -4.01 -12.65 8.37
C ILE A 181 -5.42 -12.81 7.80
N GLY A 182 -5.76 -12.02 6.79
CA GLY A 182 -7.06 -11.98 6.14
C GLY A 182 -7.60 -10.55 6.03
N TYR A 183 -8.73 -10.39 5.40
CA TYR A 183 -9.37 -9.08 5.24
C TYR A 183 -9.64 -8.45 6.60
N LYS A 184 -9.37 -7.17 6.72
CA LYS A 184 -9.74 -6.35 7.87
C LYS A 184 -11.13 -5.78 7.64
N ASP A 185 -11.86 -5.54 8.70
CA ASP A 185 -13.16 -4.89 8.64
C ASP A 185 -12.99 -3.40 8.32
N ASP A 186 -13.87 -2.84 7.50
CA ASP A 186 -13.82 -1.43 7.10
C ASP A 186 -14.02 -0.48 8.29
N TRP A 187 -14.91 -0.81 9.23
CA TRP A 187 -15.13 -0.02 10.45
C TRP A 187 -13.91 -0.07 11.37
N ASP A 188 -13.27 -1.23 11.52
CA ASP A 188 -12.03 -1.35 12.30
C ASP A 188 -10.93 -0.43 11.74
N VAL A 189 -10.79 -0.38 10.41
CA VAL A 189 -9.79 0.48 9.76
C VAL A 189 -10.10 1.96 9.98
N ILE A 190 -11.37 2.35 9.91
CA ILE A 190 -11.80 3.72 10.22
C ILE A 190 -11.45 4.08 11.67
N ASP A 191 -11.73 3.18 12.61
CA ASP A 191 -11.41 3.38 14.02
C ASP A 191 -9.89 3.52 14.24
N TRP A 192 -9.07 2.72 13.56
CA TRP A 192 -7.60 2.84 13.67
C TRP A 192 -7.07 4.15 13.08
N ILE A 193 -7.66 4.64 11.99
CA ILE A 193 -7.34 5.94 11.40
C ILE A 193 -7.62 7.05 12.42
N HIS A 194 -8.82 7.08 13.00
CA HIS A 194 -9.21 8.08 14.00
C HIS A 194 -8.40 7.98 15.29
N ALA A 195 -8.09 6.77 15.77
CA ALA A 195 -7.29 6.54 16.97
C ALA A 195 -5.86 7.11 16.84
N ASN A 196 -5.38 7.33 15.61
CA ASN A 196 -4.08 7.93 15.33
C ASN A 196 -4.18 9.41 14.89
N TRP A 197 -5.27 10.09 15.23
CA TRP A 197 -5.51 11.52 14.97
C TRP A 197 -5.45 11.88 13.47
N LEU A 198 -5.83 10.95 12.61
CA LEU A 198 -6.03 11.21 11.20
C LEU A 198 -7.52 11.47 10.93
N ASP A 199 -7.82 12.50 10.15
CA ASP A 199 -9.17 12.76 9.65
C ASP A 199 -9.47 11.82 8.49
N LEU A 200 -10.54 11.02 8.58
CA LEU A 200 -11.05 10.30 7.42
C LEU A 200 -11.71 11.30 6.45
N VAL A 201 -11.14 11.43 5.25
CA VAL A 201 -11.65 12.35 4.22
C VAL A 201 -12.73 11.67 3.39
N GLN A 202 -12.48 10.41 2.98
CA GLN A 202 -13.37 9.66 2.10
C GLN A 202 -13.09 8.16 2.20
N VAL A 203 -14.15 7.36 2.02
CA VAL A 203 -14.08 5.94 1.66
C VAL A 203 -14.65 5.81 0.25
N VAL A 204 -13.90 5.20 -0.65
CA VAL A 204 -14.26 5.06 -2.07
C VAL A 204 -14.41 3.59 -2.42
N GLU A 205 -15.55 3.23 -2.99
CA GLU A 205 -15.71 1.91 -3.60
C GLU A 205 -14.91 1.83 -4.89
N MET A 206 -14.10 0.79 -4.99
CA MET A 206 -13.18 0.58 -6.10
C MET A 206 -13.53 -0.72 -6.85
N PRO A 207 -13.08 -0.88 -8.11
CA PRO A 207 -13.33 -2.10 -8.86
C PRO A 207 -12.92 -3.38 -8.12
N ALA A 208 -13.57 -4.48 -8.45
CA ALA A 208 -13.35 -5.81 -7.86
C ALA A 208 -13.54 -5.83 -6.32
N ASN A 209 -14.58 -5.14 -5.84
CA ASN A 209 -15.00 -5.08 -4.43
C ASN A 209 -13.93 -4.51 -3.46
N ASN A 210 -12.91 -3.84 -3.97
CA ASN A 210 -11.95 -3.17 -3.11
C ASN A 210 -12.50 -1.87 -2.52
N LEU A 211 -11.87 -1.38 -1.45
CA LEU A 211 -12.04 -0.02 -0.94
C LEU A 211 -10.75 0.75 -1.02
N ALA A 212 -10.90 2.06 -1.11
CA ALA A 212 -9.84 2.98 -0.79
C ALA A 212 -10.28 3.91 0.35
N PHE A 213 -9.43 4.03 1.36
CA PHE A 213 -9.58 4.99 2.45
C PHE A 213 -8.62 6.14 2.18
N VAL A 214 -9.16 7.35 2.17
CA VAL A 214 -8.36 8.57 2.09
C VAL A 214 -8.43 9.26 3.45
N ALA A 215 -7.27 9.39 4.09
CA ALA A 215 -7.15 10.08 5.36
C ALA A 215 -6.19 11.28 5.25
N ARG A 216 -6.28 12.20 6.20
CA ARG A 216 -5.45 13.40 6.26
C ARG A 216 -4.91 13.58 7.69
N ARG A 217 -3.66 13.98 7.81
CA ARG A 217 -3.13 14.53 9.06
C ARG A 217 -3.57 15.99 9.19
N PRO A 218 -4.25 16.39 10.29
CA PRO A 218 -4.62 17.79 10.56
C PRO A 218 -3.46 18.76 10.54
#